data_1dd2fae35da5637b17d766a226fbab87
#
_entry.id   1dd2fae35da5637b17d766a226fbab87
#
_cell.length_a   1.000
_cell.length_b   1.000
_cell.length_c   1.000
_cell.angle_alpha   90.00
_cell.angle_beta   90.00
_cell.angle_gamma   90.00
#
_symmetry.space_group_name_H-M   'P 1'
#
loop_
_entity.id
_entity.type
_entity.pdbx_description
1 polymer ?
#
loop_
_entity_poly.entity_id
_entity_poly.type
_entity_poly.pdbx_seq_one_letter_code
_entity_poly.pdbx_strand_id
1 'polypeptide(L)'
;MIRTIAAAALAVTLAPAGPALAQATAVDLDRFDGRWFEIARNPNGEQRDCSRAQIDITPTQAGRYSIVVTCVRRPGGQVETLRATARVSDTTTNAKFRFSLAGLLSFGGLASQQYWVWDHAPDYSWAIMGLPDQSSWWVWHRSQTPAASVRTATLARARALGFDTSRPVHTGH
;
A
#
# COMPACT_ATOMS: atom_id res chain seq x y z
N MET A 1 21.12 -70.17 0.05
CA MET A 1 21.31 -68.93 0.78
C MET A 1 20.76 -67.77 -0.07
N ILE A 2 19.53 -67.36 0.18
CA ILE A 2 18.86 -66.27 -0.58
C ILE A 2 18.95 -65.01 0.26
N ARG A 3 19.66 -63.98 -0.23
CA ARG A 3 19.75 -62.68 0.43
C ARG A 3 18.62 -61.80 -0.09
N THR A 4 17.67 -61.48 0.78
CA THR A 4 16.60 -60.50 0.53
C THR A 4 17.17 -59.09 0.69
N ILE A 5 17.13 -58.29 -0.37
CA ILE A 5 17.48 -56.86 -0.34
C ILE A 5 16.19 -56.07 -0.04
N ALA A 6 16.12 -55.43 1.13
CA ALA A 6 15.04 -54.53 1.49
C ALA A 6 15.29 -53.18 0.85
N ALA A 7 14.42 -52.76 -0.05
CA ALA A 7 14.42 -51.38 -0.60
C ALA A 7 13.73 -50.45 0.36
N ALA A 8 14.46 -49.49 0.93
CA ALA A 8 13.90 -48.42 1.73
C ALA A 8 13.36 -47.31 0.80
N ALA A 9 12.06 -47.13 0.77
CA ALA A 9 11.42 -46.03 0.06
C ALA A 9 11.56 -44.72 0.87
N LEU A 10 12.29 -43.75 0.35
CA LEU A 10 12.35 -42.37 0.91
C LEU A 10 11.04 -41.65 0.57
N ALA A 11 10.20 -41.41 1.54
CA ALA A 11 9.02 -40.56 1.38
C ALA A 11 9.48 -39.10 1.43
N VAL A 12 9.47 -38.40 0.30
CA VAL A 12 9.67 -36.93 0.22
C VAL A 12 8.36 -36.29 0.61
N THR A 13 8.30 -35.71 1.83
CA THR A 13 7.19 -34.90 2.25
C THR A 13 7.33 -33.52 1.61
N LEU A 14 6.49 -33.20 0.60
CA LEU A 14 6.31 -31.83 0.13
C LEU A 14 5.61 -31.05 1.25
N ALA A 15 6.32 -30.10 1.88
CA ALA A 15 5.71 -29.11 2.73
C ALA A 15 4.79 -28.23 1.87
N PRO A 16 3.55 -27.90 2.31
CA PRO A 16 2.70 -26.95 1.58
C PRO A 16 3.42 -25.62 1.53
N ALA A 17 3.65 -25.09 0.32
CA ALA A 17 4.09 -23.72 0.14
C ALA A 17 3.01 -22.81 0.75
N GLY A 18 3.38 -22.03 1.78
CA GLY A 18 2.49 -21.02 2.33
C GLY A 18 2.03 -20.08 1.22
N PRO A 19 0.85 -19.43 1.36
CA PRO A 19 0.36 -18.49 0.36
C PRO A 19 1.42 -17.43 0.12
N ALA A 20 1.97 -17.37 -1.08
CA ALA A 20 2.80 -16.25 -1.50
C ALA A 20 1.95 -15.00 -1.35
N LEU A 21 2.44 -14.02 -0.56
CA LEU A 21 1.76 -12.73 -0.39
C LEU A 21 1.60 -12.11 -1.77
N ALA A 22 0.39 -12.22 -2.32
CA ALA A 22 0.11 -11.78 -3.68
C ALA A 22 0.00 -10.25 -3.66
N GLN A 23 1.02 -9.58 -4.16
CA GLN A 23 0.96 -8.21 -4.62
C GLN A 23 -0.15 -8.09 -5.68
N ALA A 24 -0.81 -6.92 -5.79
CA ALA A 24 -1.78 -6.69 -6.84
C ALA A 24 -1.23 -7.10 -8.22
N THR A 25 -1.99 -7.91 -8.95
CA THR A 25 -1.51 -8.53 -10.19
C THR A 25 -1.26 -7.53 -11.29
N ALA A 26 -2.07 -6.49 -11.37
CA ALA A 26 -1.90 -5.39 -12.31
C ALA A 26 -2.70 -4.16 -11.84
N VAL A 27 -2.15 -2.96 -12.07
CA VAL A 27 -2.81 -1.68 -11.79
C VAL A 27 -3.05 -0.96 -13.11
N ASP A 28 -4.31 -0.67 -13.39
CA ASP A 28 -4.72 0.25 -14.45
C ASP A 28 -4.46 1.68 -13.94
N LEU A 29 -3.46 2.33 -14.52
CA LEU A 29 -2.97 3.62 -14.06
C LEU A 29 -4.00 4.73 -14.29
N ASP A 30 -4.79 4.66 -15.36
CA ASP A 30 -5.83 5.67 -15.69
C ASP A 30 -7.00 5.59 -14.71
N ARG A 31 -7.24 4.41 -14.11
CA ARG A 31 -8.24 4.23 -13.06
C ARG A 31 -7.68 4.51 -11.67
N PHE A 32 -6.37 4.42 -11.51
CA PHE A 32 -5.69 4.63 -10.23
C PHE A 32 -5.41 6.12 -9.96
N ASP A 33 -5.30 6.96 -10.98
CA ASP A 33 -5.08 8.39 -10.83
C ASP A 33 -6.29 9.11 -10.18
N GLY A 34 -6.16 10.43 -9.95
CA GLY A 34 -7.18 11.26 -9.32
C GLY A 34 -7.11 11.25 -7.80
N ARG A 35 -8.26 11.48 -7.15
CA ARG A 35 -8.36 11.71 -5.72
C ARG A 35 -8.63 10.44 -4.93
N TRP A 36 -7.88 10.30 -3.83
CA TRP A 36 -8.04 9.29 -2.80
C TRP A 36 -8.12 9.93 -1.41
N PHE A 37 -8.80 9.24 -0.51
CA PHE A 37 -8.84 9.57 0.91
C PHE A 37 -8.26 8.42 1.70
N GLU A 38 -7.34 8.70 2.61
CA GLU A 38 -6.89 7.72 3.59
C GLU A 38 -8.03 7.45 4.57
N ILE A 39 -8.37 6.18 4.77
CA ILE A 39 -9.43 5.77 5.71
C ILE A 39 -8.87 4.95 6.87
N ALA A 40 -7.70 4.37 6.73
CA ALA A 40 -6.96 3.68 7.79
C ALA A 40 -5.47 3.60 7.45
N ARG A 41 -4.63 3.48 8.48
CA ARG A 41 -3.18 3.22 8.37
C ARG A 41 -2.65 2.54 9.63
N ASN A 42 -1.43 2.04 9.59
CA ASN A 42 -0.70 1.78 10.84
C ASN A 42 -0.25 3.09 11.50
N PRO A 43 -0.03 3.11 12.83
CA PRO A 43 0.59 4.24 13.50
C PRO A 43 1.98 4.53 12.94
N ASN A 44 2.24 5.78 12.55
CA ASN A 44 3.56 6.24 12.13
C ASN A 44 3.84 7.64 12.68
N GLY A 45 5.13 7.99 12.84
CA GLY A 45 5.55 9.24 13.46
C GLY A 45 5.24 10.47 12.62
N GLU A 46 5.31 10.36 11.29
CA GLU A 46 5.13 11.47 10.36
C GLU A 46 3.68 11.95 10.29
N GLN A 47 2.74 11.02 10.43
CA GLN A 47 1.30 11.30 10.38
C GLN A 47 0.63 11.24 11.77
N ARG A 48 1.40 11.33 12.88
CA ARG A 48 0.88 11.16 14.24
C ARG A 48 -0.39 11.96 14.49
N ASP A 49 -0.39 13.22 14.11
CA ASP A 49 -1.48 14.17 14.36
C ASP A 49 -2.38 14.36 13.14
N CYS A 50 -2.18 13.59 12.07
CA CYS A 50 -3.00 13.65 10.86
C CYS A 50 -4.32 12.92 11.09
N SER A 51 -5.41 13.68 11.16
CA SER A 51 -6.75 13.14 11.37
C SER A 51 -7.48 12.82 10.08
N ARG A 52 -7.14 13.52 9.00
CA ARG A 52 -7.65 13.29 7.65
C ARG A 52 -6.52 13.50 6.66
N ALA A 53 -6.37 12.57 5.73
CA ALA A 53 -5.44 12.73 4.62
C ALA A 53 -6.16 12.53 3.29
N GLN A 54 -5.86 13.41 2.35
CA GLN A 54 -6.28 13.34 0.96
C GLN A 54 -5.05 13.23 0.09
N ILE A 55 -5.10 12.39 -0.92
CA ILE A 55 -4.03 12.16 -1.87
C ILE A 55 -4.57 12.46 -3.27
N ASP A 56 -4.02 13.47 -3.93
CA ASP A 56 -4.31 13.78 -5.32
C ASP A 56 -3.15 13.29 -6.20
N ILE A 57 -3.45 12.40 -7.12
CA ILE A 57 -2.53 11.77 -8.07
C ILE A 57 -2.84 12.32 -9.45
N THR A 58 -1.90 13.04 -10.06
CA THR A 58 -2.09 13.65 -11.39
C THR A 58 -1.00 13.16 -12.35
N PRO A 59 -1.35 12.55 -13.47
CA PRO A 59 -0.37 12.16 -14.48
C PRO A 59 0.31 13.40 -15.05
N THR A 60 1.63 13.32 -15.27
CA THR A 60 2.44 14.38 -15.88
C THR A 60 3.07 13.93 -17.18
N GLN A 61 3.54 12.69 -17.23
CA GLN A 61 4.11 12.01 -18.41
C GLN A 61 3.82 10.51 -18.26
N ALA A 62 4.07 9.73 -19.30
CA ALA A 62 3.91 8.28 -19.24
C ALA A 62 4.63 7.67 -18.01
N GLY A 63 3.88 7.04 -17.14
CA GLY A 63 4.38 6.42 -15.90
C GLY A 63 4.94 7.39 -14.85
N ARG A 64 4.66 8.70 -14.96
CA ARG A 64 5.07 9.73 -13.98
C ARG A 64 3.88 10.53 -13.48
N TYR A 65 3.89 10.88 -12.21
CA TYR A 65 2.79 11.52 -11.51
C TYR A 65 3.28 12.65 -10.61
N SER A 66 2.48 13.70 -10.50
CA SER A 66 2.53 14.66 -9.40
C SER A 66 1.61 14.14 -8.29
N ILE A 67 2.13 14.12 -7.07
CA ILE A 67 1.40 13.69 -5.89
C ILE A 67 1.30 14.86 -4.93
N VAL A 68 0.07 15.14 -4.50
CA VAL A 68 -0.20 16.13 -3.45
C VAL A 68 -0.91 15.42 -2.32
N VAL A 69 -0.27 15.37 -1.16
CA VAL A 69 -0.89 14.84 0.07
C VAL A 69 -1.28 16.01 0.94
N THR A 70 -2.56 16.12 1.27
CA THR A 70 -3.09 17.14 2.18
C THR A 70 -3.50 16.46 3.48
N CYS A 71 -2.92 16.90 4.58
CA CYS A 71 -3.21 16.40 5.93
C CYS A 71 -3.89 17.49 6.76
N VAL A 72 -4.97 17.15 7.44
CA VAL A 72 -5.57 18.00 8.47
C VAL A 72 -5.12 17.52 9.83
N ARG A 73 -4.35 18.34 10.56
CA ARG A 73 -3.74 17.98 11.84
C ARG A 73 -4.66 18.27 13.02
N ARG A 74 -4.51 17.53 14.10
CA ARG A 74 -5.13 17.79 15.42
C ARG A 74 -4.03 18.11 16.45
N PRO A 75 -4.31 18.96 17.46
CA PRO A 75 -5.47 19.84 17.60
C PRO A 75 -5.38 21.05 16.67
N GLY A 76 -6.49 21.72 16.37
CA GLY A 76 -6.51 23.00 15.70
C GLY A 76 -6.83 22.97 14.20
N GLY A 77 -6.89 21.80 13.55
CA GLY A 77 -7.32 21.69 12.15
C GLY A 77 -6.35 22.29 11.12
N GLN A 78 -5.10 22.51 11.49
CA GLN A 78 -4.07 23.02 10.56
C GLN A 78 -3.95 22.11 9.35
N VAL A 79 -3.88 22.71 8.16
CA VAL A 79 -3.72 22.01 6.88
C VAL A 79 -2.25 22.04 6.49
N GLU A 80 -1.67 20.87 6.35
CA GLU A 80 -0.31 20.68 5.83
C GLU A 80 -0.38 20.00 4.47
N THR A 81 0.45 20.46 3.55
CA THR A 81 0.52 19.91 2.19
C THR A 81 1.93 19.45 1.90
N LEU A 82 2.06 18.17 1.55
CA LEU A 82 3.27 17.55 1.04
C LEU A 82 3.15 17.40 -0.47
N ARG A 83 4.19 17.80 -1.21
CA ARG A 83 4.29 17.60 -2.66
C ARG A 83 5.38 16.59 -2.97
N ALA A 84 5.07 15.64 -3.82
CA ALA A 84 5.99 14.62 -4.27
C ALA A 84 5.82 14.36 -5.78
N THR A 85 6.78 13.70 -6.36
CA THR A 85 6.64 13.05 -7.66
C THR A 85 6.66 11.55 -7.47
N ALA A 86 5.94 10.82 -8.31
CA ALA A 86 6.01 9.37 -8.35
C ALA A 86 6.31 8.90 -9.77
N ARG A 87 7.03 7.79 -9.88
CA ARG A 87 7.21 7.08 -11.14
C ARG A 87 6.94 5.60 -10.98
N VAL A 88 6.33 4.99 -11.97
CA VAL A 88 6.18 3.54 -12.03
C VAL A 88 7.59 2.92 -12.13
N SER A 89 7.90 1.97 -11.26
CA SER A 89 9.18 1.25 -11.23
C SER A 89 9.06 -0.20 -11.69
N ASP A 90 7.84 -0.70 -11.87
CA ASP A 90 7.54 -2.02 -12.42
C ASP A 90 6.46 -1.87 -13.49
N THR A 91 6.87 -1.87 -14.75
CA THR A 91 5.97 -1.69 -15.90
C THR A 91 5.21 -2.98 -16.29
N THR A 92 5.51 -4.10 -15.65
CA THR A 92 4.80 -5.36 -15.88
C THR A 92 3.43 -5.35 -15.18
N THR A 93 3.41 -4.92 -13.92
CA THR A 93 2.18 -4.87 -13.12
C THR A 93 1.68 -3.46 -12.87
N ASN A 94 2.52 -2.43 -13.07
CA ASN A 94 2.28 -1.04 -12.67
C ASN A 94 1.99 -0.86 -11.16
N ALA A 95 2.26 -1.87 -10.34
CA ALA A 95 1.90 -1.87 -8.92
C ALA A 95 2.98 -1.28 -8.01
N LYS A 96 4.17 -0.95 -8.55
CA LYS A 96 5.30 -0.42 -7.78
C LYS A 96 5.64 0.99 -8.23
N PHE A 97 5.71 1.87 -7.25
CA PHE A 97 6.01 3.28 -7.46
C PHE A 97 7.24 3.69 -6.66
N ARG A 98 8.07 4.53 -7.25
CA ARG A 98 9.12 5.25 -6.52
C ARG A 98 8.65 6.69 -6.33
N PHE A 99 8.45 7.06 -5.06
CA PHE A 99 8.14 8.42 -4.66
C PHE A 99 9.43 9.19 -4.38
N SER A 100 9.42 10.48 -4.71
CA SER A 100 10.48 11.43 -4.38
C SER A 100 9.85 12.73 -3.91
N LEU A 101 10.24 13.21 -2.73
CA LEU A 101 9.77 14.49 -2.21
C LEU A 101 10.23 15.64 -3.12
N ALA A 102 9.34 16.61 -3.34
CA ALA A 102 9.66 17.82 -4.08
C ALA A 102 10.37 18.84 -3.17
N GLY A 103 11.36 19.58 -3.73
CA GLY A 103 12.03 20.69 -3.05
C GLY A 103 13.34 20.34 -2.35
N LEU A 104 13.77 21.23 -1.43
CA LEU A 104 15.05 21.13 -0.73
C LEU A 104 15.25 19.84 0.10
N LEU A 105 14.16 19.14 0.43
CA LEU A 105 14.21 17.88 1.17
C LEU A 105 14.69 16.69 0.32
N SER A 106 14.85 16.89 -0.99
CA SER A 106 15.32 15.86 -1.92
C SER A 106 16.83 15.82 -2.10
N PHE A 107 17.61 16.24 -1.11
CA PHE A 107 19.09 16.21 -1.17
C PHE A 107 19.60 14.82 -1.56
N GLY A 108 20.13 14.72 -2.78
CA GLY A 108 20.88 13.54 -3.25
C GLY A 108 20.08 12.25 -3.43
N GLY A 109 18.75 12.29 -3.59
CA GLY A 109 17.93 11.08 -3.78
C GLY A 109 17.66 10.26 -2.51
N LEU A 110 18.13 10.71 -1.36
CA LEU A 110 17.90 10.06 -0.05
C LEU A 110 16.46 10.13 0.42
N ALA A 111 15.63 11.00 -0.18
CA ALA A 111 14.21 11.14 0.13
C ALA A 111 13.30 10.36 -0.86
N SER A 112 13.81 9.34 -1.53
CA SER A 112 12.99 8.50 -2.39
C SER A 112 12.65 7.17 -1.71
N GLN A 113 11.37 6.82 -1.71
CA GLN A 113 10.87 5.60 -1.10
C GLN A 113 9.98 4.83 -2.08
N GLN A 114 10.00 3.51 -1.99
CA GLN A 114 9.11 2.66 -2.77
C GLN A 114 7.77 2.50 -2.04
N TYR A 115 6.68 2.64 -2.78
CA TYR A 115 5.33 2.34 -2.34
C TYR A 115 4.72 1.36 -3.33
N TRP A 116 4.11 0.32 -2.80
CA TRP A 116 3.46 -0.70 -3.59
C TRP A 116 1.95 -0.65 -3.41
N VAL A 117 1.23 -0.85 -4.50
CA VAL A 117 -0.19 -1.24 -4.45
C VAL A 117 -0.21 -2.73 -4.16
N TRP A 118 -0.59 -3.10 -2.95
CA TRP A 118 -0.66 -4.51 -2.52
C TRP A 118 -1.96 -5.17 -2.96
N ASP A 119 -3.03 -4.38 -3.01
CA ASP A 119 -4.32 -4.83 -3.52
C ASP A 119 -5.24 -3.64 -3.82
N HIS A 120 -6.27 -3.87 -4.60
CA HIS A 120 -7.31 -2.87 -4.89
C HIS A 120 -8.63 -3.55 -5.24
N ALA A 121 -9.75 -2.82 -5.09
CA ALA A 121 -11.04 -3.26 -5.58
C ALA A 121 -11.03 -3.35 -7.12
N PRO A 122 -11.79 -4.29 -7.71
CA PRO A 122 -11.93 -4.37 -9.17
C PRO A 122 -12.48 -3.08 -9.80
N ASP A 123 -13.30 -2.32 -9.05
CA ASP A 123 -13.85 -1.02 -9.46
C ASP A 123 -12.97 0.17 -9.07
N TYR A 124 -11.81 -0.05 -8.42
CA TYR A 124 -10.93 0.97 -7.88
C TYR A 124 -11.58 1.88 -6.82
N SER A 125 -12.59 1.40 -6.12
CA SER A 125 -13.21 2.15 -5.01
C SER A 125 -12.29 2.23 -3.79
N TRP A 126 -11.41 1.23 -3.57
CA TRP A 126 -10.38 1.22 -2.53
C TRP A 126 -9.06 0.62 -3.04
N ALA A 127 -7.98 0.96 -2.36
CA ALA A 127 -6.65 0.37 -2.55
C ALA A 127 -5.92 0.21 -1.22
N ILE A 128 -5.08 -0.82 -1.10
CA ILE A 128 -4.16 -1.03 0.01
C ILE A 128 -2.76 -0.72 -0.49
N MET A 129 -2.19 0.33 0.07
CA MET A 129 -0.83 0.78 -0.18
C MET A 129 0.08 0.32 0.94
N GLY A 130 1.34 0.11 0.65
CA GLY A 130 2.31 -0.22 1.69
C GLY A 130 3.75 -0.15 1.21
N LEU A 131 4.67 -0.19 2.17
CA LEU A 131 6.09 -0.33 1.89
C LEU A 131 6.42 -1.77 1.51
N PRO A 132 7.50 -2.02 0.76
CA PRO A 132 7.93 -3.36 0.38
C PRO A 132 8.17 -4.32 1.56
N ASP A 133 8.66 -3.78 2.68
CA ASP A 133 8.96 -4.51 3.91
C ASP A 133 7.75 -4.63 4.86
N GLN A 134 6.58 -4.13 4.46
CA GLN A 134 5.33 -4.12 5.22
C GLN A 134 5.37 -3.32 6.53
N SER A 135 6.43 -2.55 6.80
CA SER A 135 6.56 -1.73 8.01
C SER A 135 5.54 -0.61 8.09
N SER A 136 5.01 -0.17 6.94
CA SER A 136 3.95 0.83 6.86
C SER A 136 2.93 0.47 5.80
N TRP A 137 1.66 0.76 6.10
CA TRP A 137 0.55 0.52 5.19
C TRP A 137 -0.55 1.57 5.36
N TRP A 138 -1.32 1.75 4.29
CA TRP A 138 -2.47 2.66 4.21
C TRP A 138 -3.61 2.00 3.44
N VAL A 139 -4.84 2.24 3.88
CA VAL A 139 -6.04 1.95 3.09
C VAL A 139 -6.55 3.27 2.53
N TRP A 140 -6.59 3.37 1.22
CA TRP A 140 -7.16 4.49 0.49
C TRP A 140 -8.53 4.13 -0.06
N HIS A 141 -9.42 5.11 -0.13
CA HIS A 141 -10.77 4.95 -0.65
C HIS A 141 -11.18 6.19 -1.45
N ARG A 142 -12.05 6.01 -2.46
CA ARG A 142 -12.57 7.13 -3.27
C ARG A 142 -13.55 8.02 -2.50
N SER A 143 -14.22 7.50 -1.48
CA SER A 143 -15.04 8.28 -0.54
C SER A 143 -14.27 8.49 0.76
N GLN A 144 -14.35 9.69 1.33
CA GLN A 144 -13.77 10.01 2.63
C GLN A 144 -14.48 9.25 3.77
N THR A 145 -15.77 8.98 3.59
CA THR A 145 -16.65 8.35 4.60
C THR A 145 -17.31 7.09 4.04
N PRO A 146 -16.53 6.03 3.71
CA PRO A 146 -17.12 4.78 3.28
C PRO A 146 -17.92 4.11 4.40
N ALA A 147 -18.82 3.19 4.06
CA ALA A 147 -19.58 2.40 5.02
C ALA A 147 -18.65 1.65 5.99
N ALA A 148 -19.08 1.43 7.23
CA ALA A 148 -18.29 0.72 8.24
C ALA A 148 -17.90 -0.70 7.80
N SER A 149 -18.77 -1.38 7.05
CA SER A 149 -18.50 -2.70 6.48
C SER A 149 -17.32 -2.68 5.50
N VAL A 150 -17.17 -1.63 4.70
CA VAL A 150 -16.03 -1.46 3.78
C VAL A 150 -14.73 -1.28 4.57
N ARG A 151 -14.74 -0.46 5.64
CA ARG A 151 -13.57 -0.29 6.51
C ARG A 151 -13.15 -1.62 7.14
N THR A 152 -14.11 -2.38 7.66
CA THR A 152 -13.84 -3.70 8.25
C THR A 152 -13.28 -4.68 7.23
N ALA A 153 -13.88 -4.75 6.03
CA ALA A 153 -13.43 -5.65 4.97
C ALA A 153 -12.02 -5.30 4.46
N THR A 154 -11.71 -4.03 4.26
CA THR A 154 -10.37 -3.60 3.80
C THR A 154 -9.29 -3.85 4.85
N LEU A 155 -9.59 -3.68 6.16
CA LEU A 155 -8.66 -4.05 7.23
C LEU A 155 -8.43 -5.55 7.31
N ALA A 156 -9.48 -6.36 7.16
CA ALA A 156 -9.36 -7.81 7.10
C ALA A 156 -8.50 -8.24 5.89
N ARG A 157 -8.67 -7.56 4.76
CA ARG A 157 -7.85 -7.80 3.56
C ARG A 157 -6.39 -7.39 3.78
N ALA A 158 -6.11 -6.24 4.40
CA ALA A 158 -4.75 -5.83 4.76
C ALA A 158 -4.08 -6.86 5.68
N ARG A 159 -4.81 -7.39 6.67
CA ARG A 159 -4.32 -8.48 7.52
C ARG A 159 -4.00 -9.75 6.72
N ALA A 160 -4.85 -10.14 5.78
CA ALA A 160 -4.64 -11.31 4.93
C ALA A 160 -3.41 -11.16 4.02
N LEU A 161 -3.00 -9.92 3.70
CA LEU A 161 -1.77 -9.59 2.99
C LEU A 161 -0.53 -9.58 3.88
N GLY A 162 -0.67 -9.81 5.20
CA GLY A 162 0.43 -9.88 6.15
C GLY A 162 0.72 -8.61 6.93
N PHE A 163 -0.07 -7.53 6.74
CA PHE A 163 0.11 -6.30 7.51
C PHE A 163 -0.38 -6.45 8.95
N ASP A 164 0.35 -5.83 9.89
CA ASP A 164 -0.12 -5.72 11.27
C ASP A 164 -1.26 -4.70 11.36
N THR A 165 -2.47 -5.21 11.51
CA THR A 165 -3.70 -4.42 11.69
C THR A 165 -4.23 -4.48 13.12
N SER A 166 -3.38 -4.75 14.11
CA SER A 166 -3.80 -4.87 15.53
C SER A 166 -4.18 -3.52 16.15
N ARG A 167 -3.56 -2.43 15.69
CA ARG A 167 -3.80 -1.07 16.19
C ARG A 167 -3.93 -0.06 15.03
N PRO A 168 -4.98 -0.15 14.21
CA PRO A 168 -5.15 0.75 13.09
C PRO A 168 -5.51 2.16 13.58
N VAL A 169 -4.95 3.16 12.94
CA VAL A 169 -5.44 4.55 13.04
C VAL A 169 -6.52 4.73 11.99
N HIS A 170 -7.74 5.05 12.42
CA HIS A 170 -8.83 5.38 11.53
C HIS A 170 -8.82 6.89 11.23
N THR A 171 -8.93 7.24 9.96
CA THR A 171 -8.96 8.61 9.47
C THR A 171 -10.25 8.89 8.71
N GLY A 172 -10.55 10.18 8.43
CA GLY A 172 -11.72 10.53 7.62
C GLY A 172 -13.03 10.63 8.39
N HIS A 173 -12.98 11.02 9.68
CA HIS A 173 -14.18 11.39 10.48
C HIS A 173 -14.40 12.88 10.48
#